data_91b6d1d19c6123d44defa7c0818cb626
#
_entry.id   91b6d1d19c6123d44defa7c0818cb626
#
_cell.length_a   1.000
_cell.length_b   1.000
_cell.length_c   1.000
_cell.angle_alpha   90.00
_cell.angle_beta   90.00
_cell.angle_gamma   90.00
#
_symmetry.space_group_name_H-M   'P 1'
#
loop_
_entity.id
_entity.type
_entity.pdbx_description
1 polymer ?
#
loop_
_entity_poly.entity_id
_entity_poly.type
_entity_poly.pdbx_seq_one_letter_code
_entity_poly.pdbx_strand_id
1 'polypeptide(L)'
;MPRLTVVSFLLSGAIAALGQSSSPISLACPSAVKVTETAASIDGWKSGSTPREHNFERVSIYNIDKEGREYDLAPDDQAGTGGKVVQSWKLKDYRSMKIFLRCRYHDTAVVLYTEAPAALTRCTFTFALDKNGDFIGKSDLVCRH
;
A
#
# COMPACT_ATOMS: atom_id res chain seq x y z
N MET A 1 72.17 -35.26 -2.64
CA MET A 1 70.70 -35.45 -2.71
C MET A 1 70.06 -34.33 -1.92
N PRO A 2 69.49 -33.30 -2.56
CA PRO A 2 68.81 -32.22 -1.86
C PRO A 2 67.32 -32.59 -1.61
N ARG A 3 66.84 -32.37 -0.37
CA ARG A 3 65.47 -32.53 0.05
C ARG A 3 64.64 -31.32 -0.37
N LEU A 4 63.60 -31.51 -1.20
CA LEU A 4 62.59 -30.52 -1.48
C LEU A 4 61.62 -30.43 -0.32
N THR A 5 61.52 -29.24 0.27
CA THR A 5 60.50 -28.90 1.25
C THR A 5 59.32 -28.24 0.54
N VAL A 6 58.17 -28.91 0.53
CA VAL A 6 56.93 -28.34 -0.03
C VAL A 6 56.23 -27.54 1.08
N VAL A 7 56.11 -26.22 0.87
CA VAL A 7 55.36 -25.32 1.75
C VAL A 7 53.93 -25.20 1.17
N SER A 8 52.94 -25.80 1.87
CA SER A 8 51.53 -25.65 1.53
C SER A 8 50.99 -24.36 2.13
N PHE A 9 50.63 -23.40 1.28
CA PHE A 9 49.89 -22.21 1.69
C PHE A 9 48.38 -22.54 1.71
N LEU A 10 47.80 -22.57 2.88
CA LEU A 10 46.33 -22.62 3.08
C LEU A 10 45.80 -21.17 2.94
N LEU A 11 45.17 -20.84 1.80
CA LEU A 11 44.38 -19.63 1.67
C LEU A 11 43.04 -19.84 2.39
N SER A 12 42.88 -19.24 3.55
CA SER A 12 41.58 -19.12 4.23
C SER A 12 40.80 -17.98 3.58
N GLY A 13 39.88 -18.32 2.65
CA GLY A 13 38.95 -17.38 2.06
C GLY A 13 37.84 -17.01 3.06
N ALA A 14 37.88 -15.79 3.60
CA ALA A 14 36.75 -15.23 4.37
C ALA A 14 35.61 -14.90 3.40
N ILE A 15 34.53 -15.67 3.43
CA ILE A 15 33.27 -15.37 2.73
C ILE A 15 32.57 -14.28 3.54
N ALA A 16 32.69 -13.03 3.09
CA ALA A 16 31.86 -11.93 3.60
C ALA A 16 30.41 -12.17 3.14
N ALA A 17 29.54 -12.61 4.05
CA ALA A 17 28.11 -12.65 3.81
C ALA A 17 27.62 -11.21 3.66
N LEU A 18 27.37 -10.79 2.42
CA LEU A 18 26.66 -9.55 2.12
C LEU A 18 25.21 -9.75 2.57
N GLY A 19 24.91 -9.32 3.79
CA GLY A 19 23.55 -9.20 4.29
C GLY A 19 22.78 -8.24 3.39
N GLN A 20 21.92 -8.76 2.51
CA GLN A 20 20.97 -7.96 1.77
C GLN A 20 19.96 -7.39 2.79
N SER A 21 20.16 -6.13 3.15
CA SER A 21 19.16 -5.33 3.85
C SER A 21 17.97 -5.16 2.90
N SER A 22 16.96 -6.01 3.04
CA SER A 22 15.70 -5.81 2.36
C SER A 22 15.06 -4.54 2.92
N SER A 23 15.09 -3.46 2.13
CA SER A 23 14.35 -2.25 2.47
C SER A 23 12.90 -2.61 2.78
N PRO A 24 12.29 -2.07 3.85
CA PRO A 24 10.90 -2.34 4.15
C PRO A 24 10.06 -1.89 2.96
N ILE A 25 9.25 -2.79 2.40
CA ILE A 25 8.30 -2.44 1.36
C ILE A 25 7.26 -1.53 2.03
N SER A 26 7.31 -0.24 1.71
CA SER A 26 6.30 0.72 2.12
C SER A 26 5.31 0.87 0.97
N LEU A 27 4.07 0.46 1.20
CA LEU A 27 2.98 0.66 0.26
C LEU A 27 2.10 1.79 0.80
N ALA A 28 1.95 2.86 0.02
CA ALA A 28 1.20 4.05 0.41
C ALA A 28 0.28 4.51 -0.73
N CYS A 29 -0.87 5.07 -0.38
CA CYS A 29 -1.70 5.77 -1.35
C CYS A 29 -1.06 7.11 -1.71
N PRO A 30 -1.04 7.51 -3.00
CA PRO A 30 -0.67 8.86 -3.38
C PRO A 30 -1.51 9.90 -2.63
N SER A 31 -0.89 10.98 -2.16
CA SER A 31 -1.59 12.04 -1.41
C SER A 31 -2.61 12.80 -2.26
N ALA A 32 -2.42 12.83 -3.56
CA ALA A 32 -3.36 13.41 -4.52
C ALA A 32 -3.21 12.75 -5.89
N VAL A 33 -4.25 12.85 -6.71
CA VAL A 33 -4.27 12.41 -8.12
C VAL A 33 -4.82 13.51 -9.00
N LYS A 34 -4.29 13.64 -10.21
CA LYS A 34 -4.91 14.48 -11.26
C LYS A 34 -5.85 13.64 -12.09
N VAL A 35 -7.09 14.07 -12.16
CA VAL A 35 -8.15 13.40 -12.92
C VAL A 35 -8.67 14.33 -14.00
N THR A 36 -8.86 13.79 -15.20
CA THR A 36 -9.54 14.46 -16.31
C THR A 36 -10.86 13.73 -16.55
N GLU A 37 -11.95 14.31 -16.11
CA GLU A 37 -13.28 13.77 -16.34
C GLU A 37 -13.88 14.37 -17.62
N THR A 38 -14.50 13.50 -18.41
CA THR A 38 -15.17 13.90 -19.65
C THR A 38 -16.63 13.49 -19.56
N ALA A 39 -17.54 14.42 -19.82
CA ALA A 39 -18.96 14.12 -19.87
C ALA A 39 -19.26 13.15 -21.03
N ALA A 40 -20.27 12.30 -20.85
CA ALA A 40 -20.82 11.53 -21.94
C ALA A 40 -21.32 12.47 -23.06
N SER A 41 -21.29 11.98 -24.30
CA SER A 41 -21.80 12.77 -25.42
C SER A 41 -23.30 13.05 -25.25
N ILE A 42 -23.66 14.32 -25.32
CA ILE A 42 -25.05 14.79 -25.31
C ILE A 42 -25.30 15.52 -26.62
N ASP A 43 -26.36 15.16 -27.29
CA ASP A 43 -26.68 15.70 -28.62
C ASP A 43 -26.79 17.26 -28.58
N GLY A 44 -26.09 17.89 -29.51
CA GLY A 44 -26.00 19.35 -29.59
C GLY A 44 -25.03 20.03 -28.61
N TRP A 45 -24.35 19.24 -27.69
CA TRP A 45 -23.40 19.79 -26.73
C TRP A 45 -21.99 19.26 -26.98
N LYS A 46 -21.00 20.13 -26.75
CA LYS A 46 -19.57 19.73 -26.72
C LYS A 46 -19.11 19.63 -25.29
N SER A 47 -18.51 18.49 -24.91
CA SER A 47 -17.86 18.36 -23.62
C SER A 47 -16.47 18.99 -23.65
N GLY A 48 -16.13 19.72 -22.60
CA GLY A 48 -14.76 20.14 -22.28
C GLY A 48 -14.32 19.50 -20.98
N SER A 49 -13.03 19.25 -20.83
CA SER A 49 -12.48 18.75 -19.60
C SER A 49 -11.29 19.57 -19.15
N THR A 50 -11.19 19.80 -17.84
CA THR A 50 -10.02 20.43 -17.21
C THR A 50 -9.50 19.47 -16.14
N PRO A 51 -8.21 19.13 -16.15
CA PRO A 51 -7.63 18.31 -15.10
C PRO A 51 -7.81 18.97 -13.74
N ARG A 52 -8.33 18.23 -12.77
CA ARG A 52 -8.44 18.66 -11.37
C ARG A 52 -7.60 17.77 -10.50
N GLU A 53 -7.03 18.33 -9.43
CA GLU A 53 -6.34 17.60 -8.39
C GLU A 53 -7.33 17.21 -7.30
N HIS A 54 -7.32 15.93 -6.94
CA HIS A 54 -8.18 15.34 -5.93
C HIS A 54 -7.31 14.75 -4.83
N ASN A 55 -7.51 15.21 -3.60
CA ASN A 55 -6.77 14.76 -2.45
C ASN A 55 -7.23 13.37 -2.01
N PHE A 56 -6.30 12.61 -1.42
CA PHE A 56 -6.58 11.30 -0.84
C PHE A 56 -7.65 11.42 0.26
N GLU A 57 -8.65 10.56 0.19
CA GLU A 57 -9.75 10.50 1.14
C GLU A 57 -9.58 9.33 2.09
N ARG A 58 -9.60 8.10 1.56
CA ARG A 58 -9.59 6.88 2.35
C ARG A 58 -9.04 5.69 1.59
N VAL A 59 -8.68 4.66 2.35
CA VAL A 59 -8.30 3.35 1.82
C VAL A 59 -9.33 2.30 2.22
N SER A 60 -9.56 1.32 1.35
CA SER A 60 -10.12 0.03 1.72
C SER A 60 -9.14 -1.09 1.37
N ILE A 61 -9.15 -2.14 2.19
CA ILE A 61 -8.41 -3.37 1.95
C ILE A 61 -9.44 -4.44 1.66
N TYR A 62 -9.29 -5.16 0.55
CA TYR A 62 -10.27 -6.13 0.12
C TYR A 62 -9.59 -7.36 -0.50
N ASN A 63 -10.32 -8.45 -0.56
CA ASN A 63 -9.94 -9.63 -1.31
C ASN A 63 -10.92 -9.88 -2.45
N ILE A 64 -10.46 -10.65 -3.44
CA ILE A 64 -11.30 -11.14 -4.53
C ILE A 64 -11.33 -12.67 -4.43
N ASP A 65 -12.53 -13.24 -4.39
CA ASP A 65 -12.71 -14.68 -4.34
C ASP A 65 -12.51 -15.33 -5.73
N LYS A 66 -12.66 -16.65 -5.79
CA LYS A 66 -12.48 -17.43 -7.04
C LYS A 66 -13.55 -17.10 -8.08
N GLU A 67 -14.69 -16.60 -7.64
CA GLU A 67 -15.82 -16.18 -8.48
C GLU A 67 -15.71 -14.72 -8.94
N GLY A 68 -14.65 -14.01 -8.52
CA GLY A 68 -14.41 -12.61 -8.87
C GLY A 68 -15.19 -11.60 -8.02
N ARG A 69 -15.77 -12.02 -6.88
CA ARG A 69 -16.49 -11.12 -5.97
C ARG A 69 -15.52 -10.44 -5.01
N GLU A 70 -15.72 -9.15 -4.82
CA GLU A 70 -14.93 -8.33 -3.90
C GLU A 70 -15.54 -8.37 -2.48
N TYR A 71 -14.69 -8.53 -1.48
CA TYR A 71 -15.04 -8.49 -0.05
C TYR A 71 -14.11 -7.54 0.67
N ASP A 72 -14.64 -6.42 1.14
CA ASP A 72 -13.89 -5.50 1.99
C ASP A 72 -13.53 -6.17 3.31
N LEU A 73 -12.28 -6.07 3.71
CA LEU A 73 -11.80 -6.57 4.99
C LEU A 73 -12.01 -5.50 6.05
N ALA A 74 -12.81 -5.82 7.06
CA ALA A 74 -12.91 -4.97 8.22
C ALA A 74 -11.56 -4.88 8.95
N PRO A 75 -11.19 -3.72 9.53
CA PRO A 75 -10.01 -3.64 10.36
C PRO A 75 -10.11 -4.59 11.57
N ASP A 76 -9.02 -5.29 11.88
CA ASP A 76 -8.94 -6.15 13.07
C ASP A 76 -8.94 -5.34 14.36
N ASP A 77 -8.47 -4.10 14.30
CA ASP A 77 -8.40 -3.20 15.43
C ASP A 77 -8.61 -1.75 14.99
N GLN A 78 -9.34 -1.01 15.82
CA GLN A 78 -9.54 0.43 15.63
C GLN A 78 -9.41 1.15 16.97
N ALA A 79 -8.52 2.10 17.04
CA ALA A 79 -8.30 2.95 18.20
C ALA A 79 -8.34 4.42 17.78
N GLY A 80 -8.78 5.31 18.70
CA GLY A 80 -8.80 6.74 18.41
C GLY A 80 -8.94 7.57 19.67
N THR A 81 -8.26 8.72 19.67
CA THR A 81 -8.39 9.75 20.71
C THR A 81 -8.24 11.13 20.07
N GLY A 82 -9.05 12.10 20.53
CA GLY A 82 -8.94 13.48 20.08
C GLY A 82 -9.15 13.70 18.57
N GLY A 83 -10.04 12.93 17.95
CA GLY A 83 -10.30 13.01 16.51
C GLY A 83 -9.32 12.24 15.62
N LYS A 84 -8.20 11.75 16.16
CA LYS A 84 -7.28 10.87 15.41
C LYS A 84 -7.74 9.42 15.55
N VAL A 85 -7.86 8.73 14.40
CA VAL A 85 -8.27 7.33 14.33
C VAL A 85 -7.14 6.52 13.69
N VAL A 86 -6.91 5.33 14.23
CA VAL A 86 -5.95 4.35 13.70
C VAL A 86 -6.70 3.04 13.49
N GLN A 87 -6.72 2.56 12.26
CA GLN A 87 -7.23 1.24 11.89
C GLN A 87 -6.08 0.33 11.52
N SER A 88 -6.15 -0.95 11.86
CA SER A 88 -5.11 -1.91 11.48
C SER A 88 -5.70 -3.24 10.99
N TRP A 89 -5.00 -3.86 10.05
CA TRP A 89 -5.31 -5.17 9.47
C TRP A 89 -4.13 -6.11 9.63
N LYS A 90 -4.39 -7.33 10.10
CA LYS A 90 -3.41 -8.42 10.22
C LYS A 90 -3.44 -9.28 8.96
N LEU A 91 -2.73 -8.86 7.91
CA LEU A 91 -2.75 -9.51 6.60
C LEU A 91 -2.23 -10.95 6.62
N LYS A 92 -1.45 -11.33 7.64
CA LYS A 92 -0.94 -12.70 7.80
C LYS A 92 -2.06 -13.76 7.85
N ASP A 93 -3.24 -13.39 8.30
CA ASP A 93 -4.38 -14.28 8.44
C ASP A 93 -5.08 -14.55 7.09
N TYR A 94 -4.74 -13.77 6.05
CA TYR A 94 -5.28 -13.83 4.70
C TYR A 94 -4.27 -14.31 3.64
N ARG A 95 -3.16 -14.96 4.04
CA ARG A 95 -2.06 -15.36 3.13
C ARG A 95 -2.47 -16.27 1.98
N SER A 96 -3.58 -17.00 2.10
CA SER A 96 -4.13 -17.84 1.03
C SER A 96 -4.96 -17.07 0.02
N MET A 97 -5.19 -15.78 0.25
CA MET A 97 -6.02 -14.91 -0.59
C MET A 97 -5.17 -13.83 -1.24
N LYS A 98 -5.62 -13.35 -2.39
CA LYS A 98 -5.08 -12.13 -3.00
C LYS A 98 -5.72 -10.93 -2.32
N ILE A 99 -4.90 -10.10 -1.73
CA ILE A 99 -5.30 -8.89 -1.03
C ILE A 99 -5.00 -7.69 -1.92
N PHE A 100 -5.94 -6.77 -1.98
CA PHE A 100 -5.82 -5.53 -2.75
C PHE A 100 -6.02 -4.33 -1.83
N LEU A 101 -5.31 -3.25 -2.14
CA LEU A 101 -5.54 -1.94 -1.56
C LEU A 101 -6.23 -1.06 -2.59
N ARG A 102 -7.26 -0.34 -2.16
CA ARG A 102 -8.00 0.63 -2.99
C ARG A 102 -7.92 2.00 -2.33
N CYS A 103 -7.30 2.94 -3.00
CA CYS A 103 -7.20 4.34 -2.59
C CYS A 103 -8.34 5.14 -3.23
N ARG A 104 -9.12 5.85 -2.43
CA ARG A 104 -10.20 6.73 -2.88
C ARG A 104 -9.81 8.19 -2.70
N TYR A 105 -10.36 9.04 -3.54
CA TYR A 105 -10.04 10.47 -3.58
C TYR A 105 -11.32 11.29 -3.51
N HIS A 106 -11.23 12.47 -2.88
CA HIS A 106 -12.36 13.38 -2.75
C HIS A 106 -12.89 13.81 -4.12
N ASP A 107 -14.20 13.97 -4.23
CA ASP A 107 -14.92 14.57 -5.36
C ASP A 107 -14.62 13.91 -6.72
N THR A 108 -14.28 12.63 -6.76
CA THR A 108 -14.11 11.86 -7.99
C THR A 108 -14.52 10.41 -7.80
N ALA A 109 -14.98 9.77 -8.89
CA ALA A 109 -15.22 8.33 -8.92
C ALA A 109 -13.95 7.51 -9.20
N VAL A 110 -12.84 8.18 -9.52
CA VAL A 110 -11.56 7.50 -9.81
C VAL A 110 -10.99 6.91 -8.53
N VAL A 111 -10.58 5.65 -8.63
CA VAL A 111 -9.88 4.92 -7.58
C VAL A 111 -8.56 4.38 -8.11
N LEU A 112 -7.53 4.35 -7.28
CA LEU A 112 -6.32 3.60 -7.56
C LEU A 112 -6.33 2.32 -6.74
N TYR A 113 -5.88 1.22 -7.33
CA TYR A 113 -5.76 -0.04 -6.60
C TYR A 113 -4.48 -0.77 -6.98
N THR A 114 -3.98 -1.58 -6.05
CA THR A 114 -2.81 -2.43 -6.26
C THR A 114 -2.93 -3.71 -5.45
N GLU A 115 -2.35 -4.81 -5.94
CA GLU A 115 -2.22 -6.04 -5.17
C GLU A 115 -1.18 -5.85 -4.07
N ALA A 116 -1.53 -6.24 -2.86
CA ALA A 116 -0.62 -6.20 -1.73
C ALA A 116 0.40 -7.35 -1.86
N PRO A 117 1.72 -7.08 -1.78
CA PRO A 117 2.71 -8.13 -1.75
C PRO A 117 2.43 -9.16 -0.64
N ALA A 118 2.51 -10.46 -0.97
CA ALA A 118 2.21 -11.56 -0.04
C ALA A 118 3.09 -11.56 1.24
N ALA A 119 4.23 -10.87 1.19
CA ALA A 119 5.13 -10.71 2.33
C ALA A 119 4.60 -9.72 3.38
N LEU A 120 3.63 -8.88 3.06
CA LEU A 120 3.06 -7.95 4.04
C LEU A 120 2.28 -8.69 5.12
N THR A 121 2.51 -8.31 6.37
CA THR A 121 1.88 -8.94 7.53
C THR A 121 0.87 -8.03 8.21
N ARG A 122 1.03 -6.72 8.08
CA ARG A 122 0.17 -5.72 8.71
C ARG A 122 0.07 -4.45 7.87
N CYS A 123 -1.13 -3.88 7.79
CA CYS A 123 -1.35 -2.50 7.34
C CYS A 123 -1.95 -1.67 8.47
N THR A 124 -1.56 -0.40 8.55
CA THR A 124 -2.09 0.58 9.50
C THR A 124 -2.50 1.82 8.74
N PHE A 125 -3.74 2.24 8.88
CA PHE A 125 -4.27 3.46 8.32
C PHE A 125 -4.56 4.45 9.43
N THR A 126 -3.95 5.62 9.35
CA THR A 126 -4.11 6.72 10.32
C THR A 126 -4.78 7.89 9.63
N PHE A 127 -5.84 8.41 10.23
CA PHE A 127 -6.57 9.57 9.73
C PHE A 127 -7.14 10.40 10.88
N ALA A 128 -7.58 11.61 10.56
CA ALA A 128 -8.25 12.46 11.52
C ALA A 128 -9.68 12.76 11.06
N LEU A 129 -10.58 12.89 12.03
CA LEU A 129 -11.97 13.29 11.83
C LEU A 129 -12.24 14.60 12.55
N ASP A 130 -13.06 15.44 11.95
CA ASP A 130 -13.60 16.61 12.64
C ASP A 130 -14.75 16.21 13.59
N LYS A 131 -15.37 17.22 14.22
CA LYS A 131 -16.51 17.02 15.12
C LYS A 131 -17.76 16.46 14.44
N ASN A 132 -17.86 16.52 13.12
CA ASN A 132 -18.99 16.00 12.34
C ASN A 132 -18.69 14.57 11.85
N GLY A 133 -17.47 14.07 12.02
CA GLY A 133 -17.03 12.78 11.51
C GLY A 133 -16.46 12.82 10.09
N ASP A 134 -16.21 14.02 9.55
CA ASP A 134 -15.59 14.19 8.25
C ASP A 134 -14.08 14.06 8.32
N PHE A 135 -13.47 13.48 7.29
CA PHE A 135 -12.02 13.35 7.19
C PHE A 135 -11.36 14.72 7.06
N ILE A 136 -10.37 14.99 7.91
CA ILE A 136 -9.60 16.22 7.90
C ILE A 136 -8.10 15.95 7.85
N GLY A 137 -7.39 16.86 7.19
CA GLY A 137 -5.92 16.80 7.12
C GLY A 137 -5.40 15.68 6.23
N LYS A 138 -4.20 15.19 6.59
CA LYS A 138 -3.54 14.11 5.86
C LYS A 138 -3.85 12.78 6.52
N SER A 139 -4.21 11.81 5.71
CA SER A 139 -4.27 10.41 6.09
C SER A 139 -3.00 9.68 5.62
N ASP A 140 -2.63 8.63 6.33
CA ASP A 140 -1.42 7.87 6.07
C ASP A 140 -1.71 6.37 6.15
N LEU A 141 -1.25 5.64 5.14
CA LEU A 141 -1.31 4.19 5.08
C LEU A 141 0.11 3.64 5.09
N VAL A 142 0.42 2.81 6.06
CA VAL A 142 1.71 2.12 6.14
C VAL A 142 1.47 0.62 6.24
N CYS A 143 2.02 -0.15 5.29
CA CYS A 143 2.02 -1.61 5.33
C CYS A 143 3.44 -2.12 5.54
N ARG A 144 3.60 -3.18 6.36
CA ARG A 144 4.90 -3.74 6.76
C ARG A 144 4.90 -5.26 6.70
N HIS A 145 6.11 -5.81 6.61
CA HIS A 145 6.40 -7.23 6.81
C HIS A 145 6.16 -7.66 8.25
#